data_90d434cf57546859ee99b2e2a071c42e
#
_entry.id   90d434cf57546859ee99b2e2a071c42e
#
_cell.length_a   1.000
_cell.length_b   1.000
_cell.length_c   1.000
_cell.angle_alpha   90.00
_cell.angle_beta   90.00
_cell.angle_gamma   90.00
#
_symmetry.space_group_name_H-M   'P 1'
#
loop_
_entity.id
_entity.type
_entity.pdbx_description
1 polymer ?
#
loop_
_entity_poly.entity_id
_entity_poly.type
_entity_poly.pdbx_seq_one_letter_code
_entity_poly.pdbx_strand_id
1 'polypeptide(L)'
;SWGAEIAPTMMDRVPGESFLNPYDVSRLRDFNIFSLVVWLFSTLLNRASWYGNDTSGSAKTPHEQKMAGILGSWRSGFSTVMLITLAIMVITIMNHRNYAPQAKVIRDALSAQAAAETIESDAERRQVIDAITAMPEQRHIIGEDQPLSRKANLDTNVFRKVRDVVGQDGDGNFKLQRFRTLYQQMMLPVVLRETLPTGLLGLLSLLMIMLVLSTDDSRIFNASATILQDVIMPLRKKPFTPRQHLLRLRLCSVGVAG
;
A
#
# COMPACT_ATOMS: atom_id res chain seq x y z
N SER A 1 -26.14 17.63 -11.08
CA SER A 1 -25.12 18.40 -10.34
C SER A 1 -24.48 17.53 -9.27
N TRP A 2 -23.26 17.86 -8.84
CA TRP A 2 -22.52 17.13 -7.80
C TRP A 2 -23.38 16.81 -6.56
N GLY A 3 -24.04 17.81 -6.00
CA GLY A 3 -24.83 17.65 -4.77
C GLY A 3 -26.09 16.82 -4.92
N ALA A 4 -26.70 16.80 -6.11
CA ALA A 4 -27.96 16.13 -6.32
C ALA A 4 -27.81 14.68 -6.83
N GLU A 5 -26.73 14.37 -7.52
CA GLU A 5 -26.59 13.08 -8.21
C GLU A 5 -25.39 12.27 -7.72
N ILE A 6 -24.24 12.93 -7.52
CA ILE A 6 -22.99 12.24 -7.19
C ILE A 6 -22.86 12.05 -5.67
N ALA A 7 -23.11 13.09 -4.88
CA ALA A 7 -22.95 13.03 -3.44
C ALA A 7 -23.83 11.95 -2.77
N PRO A 8 -25.12 11.80 -3.06
CA PRO A 8 -25.94 10.72 -2.49
C PRO A 8 -25.41 9.32 -2.86
N THR A 9 -24.95 9.15 -4.12
CA THR A 9 -24.38 7.87 -4.57
C THR A 9 -23.08 7.52 -3.86
N MET A 10 -22.35 8.51 -3.36
CA MET A 10 -21.12 8.30 -2.60
C MET A 10 -21.35 8.13 -1.10
N MET A 11 -22.43 8.72 -0.56
CA MET A 11 -22.70 8.69 0.88
C MET A 11 -23.21 7.35 1.39
N ASP A 12 -24.00 6.62 0.61
CA ASP A 12 -24.77 5.47 1.08
C ASP A 12 -24.45 4.16 0.37
N ARG A 13 -23.23 3.96 -0.06
CA ARG A 13 -22.87 2.72 -0.75
C ARG A 13 -22.95 1.49 0.13
N VAL A 14 -22.55 1.61 1.37
CA VAL A 14 -22.58 0.55 2.38
C VAL A 14 -22.69 1.22 3.74
N PRO A 15 -23.53 0.72 4.67
CA PRO A 15 -23.57 1.21 6.04
C PRO A 15 -22.19 1.16 6.69
N GLY A 16 -21.71 2.28 7.23
CA GLY A 16 -20.40 2.43 7.81
C GLY A 16 -19.27 2.77 6.81
N GLU A 17 -19.58 3.11 5.56
CA GLU A 17 -18.62 3.49 4.51
C GLU A 17 -19.02 4.75 3.77
N SER A 18 -19.01 5.86 4.41
CA SER A 18 -19.21 7.12 3.72
C SER A 18 -17.90 7.69 3.17
N PHE A 19 -17.88 8.04 1.90
CA PHE A 19 -16.78 8.82 1.33
C PHE A 19 -16.75 10.28 1.79
N LEU A 20 -17.88 10.79 2.28
CA LEU A 20 -18.05 12.21 2.62
C LEU A 20 -18.17 12.44 4.12
N ASN A 21 -18.63 11.46 4.89
CA ASN A 21 -18.76 11.58 6.33
C ASN A 21 -17.44 11.24 7.04
N PRO A 22 -16.70 12.22 7.59
CA PRO A 22 -15.41 11.97 8.25
C PRO A 22 -15.55 11.21 9.58
N TYR A 23 -16.76 11.11 10.13
CA TYR A 23 -17.03 10.41 11.39
C TYR A 23 -17.36 8.93 11.20
N ASP A 24 -17.56 8.49 9.98
CA ASP A 24 -17.81 7.10 9.63
C ASP A 24 -16.49 6.33 9.46
N VAL A 25 -15.74 6.25 10.54
CA VAL A 25 -14.39 5.66 10.58
C VAL A 25 -14.36 4.22 11.11
N SER A 26 -15.45 3.75 11.70
CA SER A 26 -15.52 2.41 12.30
C SER A 26 -15.42 1.28 11.27
N ARG A 27 -15.76 1.58 10.02
CA ARG A 27 -15.76 0.65 8.89
C ARG A 27 -15.03 1.26 7.69
N LEU A 28 -13.83 1.78 7.96
CA LEU A 28 -12.97 2.39 6.95
C LEU A 28 -12.70 1.42 5.81
N ARG A 29 -13.02 1.88 4.65
CA ARG A 29 -12.53 1.34 3.40
C ARG A 29 -11.33 2.16 2.93
N ASP A 30 -10.65 1.67 1.88
CA ASP A 30 -9.41 2.21 1.31
C ASP A 30 -9.39 3.72 1.08
N PHE A 31 -10.56 4.35 0.96
CA PHE A 31 -10.66 5.78 0.72
C PHE A 31 -11.96 6.38 1.24
N ASN A 32 -11.83 7.36 2.13
CA ASN A 32 -12.87 8.32 2.50
C ASN A 32 -12.25 9.71 2.74
N ILE A 33 -13.07 10.72 3.04
CA ILE A 33 -12.58 12.08 3.31
C ILE A 33 -11.62 12.13 4.49
N PHE A 34 -11.84 11.29 5.51
CA PHE A 34 -10.93 11.19 6.64
C PHE A 34 -9.56 10.64 6.22
N SER A 35 -9.52 9.60 5.41
CA SER A 35 -8.27 9.07 4.84
C SER A 35 -7.52 10.12 4.04
N LEU A 36 -8.23 10.98 3.30
CA LEU A 36 -7.63 12.07 2.54
C LEU A 36 -7.00 13.12 3.45
N VAL A 37 -7.68 13.48 4.54
CA VAL A 37 -7.15 14.40 5.57
C VAL A 37 -5.92 13.80 6.25
N VAL A 38 -5.99 12.53 6.66
CA VAL A 38 -4.85 11.81 7.25
C VAL A 38 -3.68 11.74 6.26
N TRP A 39 -3.94 11.45 4.99
CA TRP A 39 -2.92 11.43 3.95
C TRP A 39 -2.27 12.80 3.75
N LEU A 40 -3.04 13.87 3.76
CA LEU A 40 -2.53 15.24 3.65
C LEU A 40 -1.59 15.56 4.81
N PHE A 41 -2.03 15.33 6.05
CA PHE A 41 -1.18 15.55 7.23
C PHE A 41 0.05 14.65 7.23
N SER A 42 -0.10 13.38 6.91
CA SER A 42 1.02 12.44 6.79
C SER A 42 2.03 12.90 5.74
N THR A 43 1.57 13.43 4.61
CA THR A 43 2.43 13.95 3.54
C THR A 43 3.17 15.21 3.99
N LEU A 44 2.48 16.14 4.69
CA LEU A 44 3.10 17.35 5.24
C LEU A 44 4.16 17.00 6.29
N LEU A 45 3.85 16.12 7.24
CA LEU A 45 4.78 15.68 8.27
C LEU A 45 5.97 14.93 7.67
N ASN A 46 5.73 14.06 6.70
CA ASN A 46 6.78 13.34 6.00
C ASN A 46 7.70 14.32 5.25
N ARG A 47 7.14 15.31 4.56
CA ARG A 47 7.92 16.36 3.89
C ARG A 47 8.73 17.19 4.89
N ALA A 48 8.13 17.60 6.00
CA ALA A 48 8.82 18.34 7.05
C ALA A 48 10.01 17.53 7.63
N SER A 49 9.85 16.23 7.85
CA SER A 49 10.93 15.35 8.34
C SER A 49 12.05 15.12 7.33
N TRP A 50 11.79 15.29 6.03
CA TRP A 50 12.78 15.11 4.97
C TRP A 50 13.52 16.39 4.56
N TYR A 51 12.95 17.57 4.84
CA TYR A 51 13.54 18.85 4.43
C TYR A 51 14.80 19.22 5.25
N GLY A 52 14.98 18.64 6.42
CA GLY A 52 16.16 18.83 7.27
C GLY A 52 17.20 17.72 7.12
N ASN A 53 17.26 17.04 5.99
CA ASN A 53 18.13 15.89 5.82
C ASN A 53 19.61 16.30 5.82
N ASP A 54 20.34 15.97 6.90
CA ASP A 54 21.76 16.23 7.07
C ASP A 54 22.63 15.63 5.94
N THR A 55 22.14 14.56 5.28
CA THR A 55 22.80 13.98 4.12
C THR A 55 22.79 14.92 2.91
N SER A 56 21.80 15.78 2.77
CA SER A 56 21.79 16.82 1.73
C SER A 56 22.71 17.99 2.08
N GLY A 57 22.90 18.28 3.37
CA GLY A 57 23.78 19.32 3.87
C GLY A 57 25.25 18.95 3.88
N SER A 58 25.61 17.69 3.64
CA SER A 58 27.02 17.23 3.61
C SER A 58 27.77 17.56 2.31
N ALA A 59 27.09 18.10 1.30
CA ALA A 59 27.72 18.56 0.06
C ALA A 59 28.67 19.74 0.33
N LYS A 60 29.84 19.73 -0.26
CA LYS A 60 30.88 20.79 -0.05
C LYS A 60 30.45 22.13 -0.66
N THR A 61 29.65 22.10 -1.70
CA THR A 61 29.22 23.29 -2.43
C THR A 61 27.73 23.24 -2.72
N PRO A 62 27.05 24.42 -2.85
CA PRO A 62 25.64 24.47 -3.27
C PRO A 62 25.39 23.81 -4.65
N HIS A 63 26.41 23.83 -5.52
CA HIS A 63 26.31 23.18 -6.83
C HIS A 63 26.25 21.66 -6.70
N GLU A 64 27.08 21.05 -5.88
CA GLU A 64 27.06 19.60 -5.62
C GLU A 64 25.73 19.18 -5.01
N GLN A 65 25.18 19.97 -4.10
CA GLN A 65 23.86 19.72 -3.50
C GLN A 65 22.75 19.74 -4.57
N LYS A 66 22.78 20.71 -5.48
CA LYS A 66 21.83 20.79 -6.59
C LYS A 66 21.96 19.59 -7.54
N MET A 67 23.18 19.21 -7.88
CA MET A 67 23.45 18.05 -8.73
C MET A 67 22.99 16.75 -8.09
N ALA A 68 23.22 16.56 -6.78
CA ALA A 68 22.72 15.41 -6.02
C ALA A 68 21.17 15.34 -6.05
N GLY A 69 20.50 16.49 -5.95
CA GLY A 69 19.05 16.59 -6.08
C GLY A 69 18.54 16.16 -7.47
N ILE A 70 19.21 16.60 -8.54
CA ILE A 70 18.88 16.23 -9.92
C ILE A 70 19.07 14.71 -10.13
N LEU A 71 20.20 14.15 -9.68
CA LEU A 71 20.45 12.71 -9.75
C LEU A 71 19.43 11.90 -8.93
N GLY A 72 19.05 12.40 -7.76
CA GLY A 72 17.96 11.82 -6.95
C GLY A 72 16.63 11.78 -7.67
N SER A 73 16.28 12.84 -8.41
CA SER A 73 15.06 12.91 -9.23
C SER A 73 15.08 11.89 -10.38
N TRP A 74 16.21 11.71 -11.04
CA TRP A 74 16.39 10.68 -12.07
C TRP A 74 16.18 9.27 -11.50
N ARG A 75 16.76 8.97 -10.33
CA ARG A 75 16.57 7.69 -9.65
C ARG A 75 15.09 7.46 -9.29
N SER A 76 14.40 8.48 -8.81
CA SER A 76 12.96 8.40 -8.50
C SER A 76 12.12 8.14 -9.74
N GLY A 77 12.45 8.75 -10.88
CA GLY A 77 11.80 8.50 -12.16
C GLY A 77 11.93 7.04 -12.59
N PHE A 78 13.11 6.46 -12.47
CA PHE A 78 13.34 5.06 -12.80
C PHE A 78 12.53 4.11 -11.90
N SER A 79 12.48 4.36 -10.60
CA SER A 79 11.65 3.59 -9.66
C SER A 79 10.17 3.66 -10.01
N THR A 80 9.68 4.83 -10.43
CA THR A 80 8.28 5.02 -10.86
C THR A 80 7.96 4.19 -12.09
N VAL A 81 8.83 4.22 -13.10
CA VAL A 81 8.66 3.39 -14.31
C VAL A 81 8.63 1.90 -13.96
N MET A 82 9.50 1.44 -13.07
CA MET A 82 9.53 0.06 -12.61
C MET A 82 8.21 -0.34 -11.91
N LEU A 83 7.66 0.51 -11.03
CA LEU A 83 6.38 0.26 -10.37
C LEU A 83 5.22 0.20 -11.38
N ILE A 84 5.19 1.09 -12.37
CA ILE A 84 4.17 1.07 -13.43
C ILE A 84 4.29 -0.23 -14.24
N THR A 85 5.50 -0.64 -14.58
CA THR A 85 5.73 -1.90 -15.33
C THR A 85 5.27 -3.12 -14.53
N LEU A 86 5.53 -3.17 -13.22
CA LEU A 86 5.01 -4.23 -12.35
C LEU A 86 3.48 -4.24 -12.31
N ALA A 87 2.84 -3.09 -12.21
CA ALA A 87 1.39 -2.99 -12.23
C ALA A 87 0.80 -3.50 -13.56
N ILE A 88 1.39 -3.11 -14.70
CA ILE A 88 0.99 -3.59 -16.03
C ILE A 88 1.17 -5.11 -16.13
N MET A 89 2.28 -5.66 -15.62
CA MET A 89 2.54 -7.09 -15.61
C MET A 89 1.46 -7.84 -14.83
N VAL A 90 1.12 -7.39 -13.62
CA VAL A 90 0.06 -8.00 -12.79
C VAL A 90 -1.29 -7.95 -13.51
N ILE A 91 -1.68 -6.80 -14.06
CA ILE A 91 -2.94 -6.66 -14.81
C ILE A 91 -2.95 -7.63 -16.01
N THR A 92 -1.84 -7.74 -16.72
CA THR A 92 -1.73 -8.64 -17.88
C THR A 92 -1.87 -10.10 -17.46
N ILE A 93 -1.14 -10.57 -16.46
CA ILE A 93 -1.21 -11.95 -15.97
C ILE A 93 -2.63 -12.28 -15.50
N MET A 94 -3.25 -11.37 -14.77
CA MET A 94 -4.58 -11.62 -14.18
C MET A 94 -5.72 -11.59 -15.20
N ASN A 95 -5.55 -10.92 -16.35
CA ASN A 95 -6.67 -10.70 -17.29
C ASN A 95 -6.46 -11.28 -18.69
N HIS A 96 -5.22 -11.49 -19.13
CA HIS A 96 -4.98 -11.92 -20.50
C HIS A 96 -5.29 -13.41 -20.70
N ARG A 97 -5.96 -13.75 -21.82
CA ARG A 97 -6.43 -15.10 -22.15
C ARG A 97 -5.34 -16.19 -22.07
N ASN A 98 -4.10 -15.86 -22.43
CA ASN A 98 -3.00 -16.83 -22.43
C ASN A 98 -2.55 -17.23 -21.02
N TYR A 99 -2.87 -16.43 -20.01
CA TYR A 99 -2.53 -16.67 -18.60
C TYR A 99 -3.75 -17.10 -17.77
N ALA A 100 -4.87 -17.45 -18.41
CA ALA A 100 -6.10 -17.80 -17.70
C ALA A 100 -5.92 -18.95 -16.69
N PRO A 101 -5.17 -20.05 -16.99
CA PRO A 101 -4.90 -21.08 -15.99
C PRO A 101 -4.11 -20.56 -14.78
N GLN A 102 -3.03 -19.81 -15.03
CA GLN A 102 -2.22 -19.21 -13.97
C GLN A 102 -3.03 -18.20 -13.15
N ALA A 103 -3.81 -17.36 -13.84
CA ALA A 103 -4.69 -16.39 -13.17
C ALA A 103 -5.73 -17.08 -12.28
N LYS A 104 -6.22 -18.26 -12.64
CA LYS A 104 -7.10 -19.05 -11.77
C LYS A 104 -6.38 -19.51 -10.51
N VAL A 105 -5.22 -20.11 -10.63
CA VAL A 105 -4.41 -20.55 -9.48
C VAL A 105 -4.13 -19.37 -8.53
N ILE A 106 -3.76 -18.22 -9.10
CA ILE A 106 -3.50 -17.00 -8.32
C ILE A 106 -4.78 -16.51 -7.60
N ARG A 107 -5.94 -16.50 -8.29
CA ARG A 107 -7.22 -16.10 -7.69
C ARG A 107 -7.64 -17.04 -6.57
N ASP A 108 -7.48 -18.35 -6.76
CA ASP A 108 -7.78 -19.35 -5.73
C ASP A 108 -6.89 -19.16 -4.50
N ALA A 109 -5.58 -18.95 -4.70
CA ALA A 109 -4.62 -18.68 -3.62
C ALA A 109 -4.90 -17.37 -2.88
N LEU A 110 -5.17 -16.28 -3.62
CA LEU A 110 -5.56 -14.99 -3.05
C LEU A 110 -6.83 -15.09 -2.23
N SER A 111 -7.83 -15.79 -2.75
CA SER A 111 -9.13 -15.94 -2.10
C SER A 111 -9.03 -16.77 -0.84
N ALA A 112 -8.26 -17.86 -0.87
CA ALA A 112 -8.03 -18.69 0.31
C ALA A 112 -7.34 -17.90 1.43
N GLN A 113 -6.32 -17.12 1.09
CA GLN A 113 -5.58 -16.32 2.05
C GLN A 113 -6.40 -15.14 2.57
N ALA A 114 -7.12 -14.42 1.69
CA ALA A 114 -8.00 -13.34 2.12
C ALA A 114 -9.15 -13.85 3.00
N ALA A 115 -9.75 -15.00 2.68
CA ALA A 115 -10.80 -15.60 3.50
C ALA A 115 -10.29 -16.04 4.87
N ALA A 116 -9.07 -16.58 4.95
CA ALA A 116 -8.46 -16.99 6.22
C ALA A 116 -8.30 -15.82 7.20
N GLU A 117 -7.98 -14.62 6.69
CA GLU A 117 -7.71 -13.44 7.51
C GLU A 117 -8.98 -12.60 7.80
N THR A 118 -10.05 -12.78 7.04
CA THR A 118 -11.22 -11.88 7.11
C THR A 118 -12.50 -12.56 7.57
N ILE A 119 -12.59 -13.88 7.48
CA ILE A 119 -13.77 -14.67 7.84
C ILE A 119 -13.43 -15.56 9.03
N GLU A 120 -14.01 -15.24 10.18
CA GLU A 120 -13.75 -15.96 11.44
C GLU A 120 -14.42 -17.35 11.47
N SER A 121 -15.60 -17.47 10.85
CA SER A 121 -16.34 -18.73 10.78
C SER A 121 -15.68 -19.72 9.81
N ASP A 122 -15.25 -20.87 10.32
CA ASP A 122 -14.66 -21.93 9.51
C ASP A 122 -15.62 -22.47 8.44
N ALA A 123 -16.93 -22.52 8.75
CA ALA A 123 -17.96 -22.96 7.82
C ALA A 123 -18.14 -21.97 6.65
N GLU A 124 -18.30 -20.69 6.96
CA GLU A 124 -18.39 -19.62 5.95
C GLU A 124 -17.11 -19.55 5.10
N ARG A 125 -15.95 -19.64 5.74
CA ARG A 125 -14.65 -19.61 5.06
C ARG A 125 -14.53 -20.74 4.03
N ARG A 126 -14.89 -21.97 4.40
CA ARG A 126 -14.90 -23.11 3.48
C ARG A 126 -15.88 -22.89 2.34
N GLN A 127 -17.08 -22.44 2.62
CA GLN A 127 -18.08 -22.15 1.58
C GLN A 127 -17.57 -21.10 0.58
N VAL A 128 -16.92 -20.04 1.05
CA VAL A 128 -16.32 -19.03 0.16
C VAL A 128 -15.22 -19.63 -0.70
N ILE A 129 -14.31 -20.39 -0.11
CA ILE A 129 -13.19 -21.03 -0.85
C ILE A 129 -13.73 -22.01 -1.89
N ASP A 130 -14.67 -22.87 -1.50
CA ASP A 130 -15.27 -23.86 -2.41
C ASP A 130 -16.04 -23.19 -3.55
N ALA A 131 -16.82 -22.13 -3.25
CA ALA A 131 -17.54 -21.37 -4.26
C ALA A 131 -16.63 -20.70 -5.29
N ILE A 132 -15.43 -20.25 -4.88
CA ILE A 132 -14.46 -19.62 -5.77
C ILE A 132 -13.67 -20.67 -6.55
N THR A 133 -13.23 -21.75 -5.89
CA THR A 133 -12.50 -22.84 -6.54
C THR A 133 -13.35 -23.54 -7.61
N ALA A 134 -14.66 -23.65 -7.38
CA ALA A 134 -15.60 -24.20 -8.37
C ALA A 134 -15.82 -23.29 -9.59
N MET A 135 -15.36 -22.03 -9.56
CA MET A 135 -15.47 -21.15 -10.72
C MET A 135 -14.59 -21.65 -11.87
N PRO A 136 -15.10 -21.65 -13.12
CA PRO A 136 -14.28 -21.98 -14.28
C PRO A 136 -13.18 -20.95 -14.50
N GLU A 137 -12.19 -21.30 -15.30
CA GLU A 137 -11.19 -20.35 -15.77
C GLU A 137 -11.86 -19.14 -16.42
N GLN A 138 -11.52 -17.95 -15.93
CA GLN A 138 -12.07 -16.72 -16.47
C GLN A 138 -11.10 -16.15 -17.50
N ARG A 139 -11.63 -15.87 -18.68
CA ARG A 139 -10.88 -15.30 -19.80
C ARG A 139 -11.47 -13.94 -20.14
N HIS A 140 -10.60 -12.93 -20.27
CA HIS A 140 -11.04 -11.68 -20.85
C HIS A 140 -11.21 -11.87 -22.36
N ILE A 141 -12.43 -11.76 -22.83
CA ILE A 141 -12.70 -11.66 -24.26
C ILE A 141 -12.46 -10.17 -24.58
N ILE A 142 -11.34 -9.89 -25.21
CA ILE A 142 -11.12 -8.59 -25.86
C ILE A 142 -12.01 -8.67 -27.11
N GLY A 143 -13.26 -8.24 -26.96
CA GLY A 143 -14.18 -8.06 -28.07
C GLY A 143 -13.67 -6.90 -28.90
N GLU A 144 -13.82 -7.01 -30.21
CA GLU A 144 -13.31 -6.08 -31.20
C GLU A 144 -13.77 -4.64 -30.97
N ASP A 145 -14.81 -4.42 -30.16
CA ASP A 145 -15.46 -3.11 -29.98
C ASP A 145 -15.59 -2.63 -28.50
N GLN A 146 -15.04 -3.33 -27.51
CA GLN A 146 -15.21 -2.90 -26.13
C GLN A 146 -13.87 -2.57 -25.45
N PRO A 147 -13.64 -1.30 -25.09
CA PRO A 147 -12.48 -0.95 -24.30
C PRO A 147 -12.52 -1.63 -22.93
N LEU A 148 -11.34 -2.01 -22.40
CA LEU A 148 -11.15 -2.49 -21.04
C LEU A 148 -11.79 -1.50 -20.05
N SER A 149 -13.00 -1.78 -19.61
CA SER A 149 -13.69 -0.98 -18.60
C SER A 149 -13.54 -1.63 -17.22
N ARG A 150 -13.68 -0.84 -16.16
CA ARG A 150 -13.74 -1.38 -14.78
C ARG A 150 -14.83 -2.46 -14.61
N LYS A 151 -15.88 -2.43 -15.43
CA LYS A 151 -16.96 -3.43 -15.44
C LYS A 151 -16.50 -4.80 -15.96
N ALA A 152 -15.42 -4.83 -16.74
CA ALA A 152 -14.83 -6.04 -17.30
C ALA A 152 -13.75 -6.68 -16.41
N ASN A 153 -13.54 -6.17 -15.19
CA ASN A 153 -12.61 -6.79 -14.26
C ASN A 153 -13.14 -8.15 -13.79
N LEU A 154 -12.40 -9.20 -14.12
CA LEU A 154 -12.75 -10.59 -13.80
C LEU A 154 -12.82 -10.87 -12.29
N ASP A 155 -12.07 -10.10 -11.47
CA ASP A 155 -12.10 -10.23 -10.01
C ASP A 155 -13.45 -9.81 -9.42
N THR A 156 -14.24 -9.02 -10.15
CA THR A 156 -15.63 -8.69 -9.76
C THR A 156 -16.49 -9.94 -9.58
N ASN A 157 -16.22 -11.01 -10.34
CA ASN A 157 -16.94 -12.28 -10.20
C ASN A 157 -16.57 -12.98 -8.90
N VAL A 158 -15.31 -12.92 -8.48
CA VAL A 158 -14.85 -13.42 -7.17
C VAL A 158 -15.60 -12.68 -6.05
N PHE A 159 -15.60 -11.35 -6.08
CA PHE A 159 -16.28 -10.55 -5.06
C PHE A 159 -17.80 -10.78 -5.02
N ARG A 160 -18.41 -11.07 -6.18
CA ARG A 160 -19.83 -11.44 -6.23
C ARG A 160 -20.07 -12.77 -5.51
N LYS A 161 -19.24 -13.78 -5.75
CA LYS A 161 -19.34 -15.09 -5.07
C LYS A 161 -19.15 -14.96 -3.56
N VAL A 162 -18.19 -14.16 -3.11
CA VAL A 162 -18.01 -13.88 -1.69
C VAL A 162 -19.26 -13.23 -1.09
N ARG A 163 -19.82 -12.23 -1.77
CA ARG A 163 -21.07 -11.56 -1.36
C ARG A 163 -22.24 -12.52 -1.23
N ASP A 164 -22.38 -13.45 -2.18
CA ASP A 164 -23.45 -14.43 -2.19
C ASP A 164 -23.39 -15.36 -0.96
N VAL A 165 -22.20 -15.61 -0.42
CA VAL A 165 -21.99 -16.47 0.77
C VAL A 165 -22.11 -15.69 2.06
N VAL A 166 -21.43 -14.53 2.19
CA VAL A 166 -21.41 -13.75 3.45
C VAL A 166 -22.67 -12.91 3.67
N GLY A 167 -23.53 -12.78 2.66
CA GLY A 167 -24.75 -11.98 2.74
C GLY A 167 -24.56 -10.50 2.39
N GLN A 168 -25.69 -9.75 2.46
CA GLN A 168 -25.75 -8.32 2.11
C GLN A 168 -26.15 -7.45 3.31
N ASP A 169 -26.21 -8.02 4.48
CA ASP A 169 -26.41 -7.30 5.73
C ASP A 169 -25.17 -6.46 6.09
N GLY A 170 -25.27 -5.66 7.15
CA GLY A 170 -24.17 -4.80 7.57
C GLY A 170 -22.88 -5.55 7.90
N ASP A 171 -22.98 -6.75 8.48
CA ASP A 171 -21.84 -7.58 8.82
C ASP A 171 -21.23 -8.25 7.57
N GLY A 172 -22.06 -8.82 6.70
CA GLY A 172 -21.65 -9.40 5.43
C GLY A 172 -20.95 -8.39 4.53
N ASN A 173 -21.46 -7.17 4.45
CA ASN A 173 -20.82 -6.09 3.71
C ASN A 173 -19.45 -5.72 4.31
N PHE A 174 -19.31 -5.67 5.63
CA PHE A 174 -18.04 -5.41 6.29
C PHE A 174 -17.00 -6.50 6.00
N LYS A 175 -17.41 -7.77 6.11
CA LYS A 175 -16.55 -8.92 5.75
C LYS A 175 -16.12 -8.86 4.27
N LEU A 176 -17.05 -8.59 3.36
CA LEU A 176 -16.77 -8.46 1.93
C LEU A 176 -15.74 -7.35 1.65
N GLN A 177 -15.82 -6.25 2.36
CA GLN A 177 -14.91 -5.14 2.15
C GLN A 177 -13.52 -5.44 2.68
N ARG A 178 -13.41 -6.01 3.88
CA ARG A 178 -12.13 -6.49 4.41
C ARG A 178 -11.50 -7.50 3.45
N PHE A 179 -12.31 -8.46 2.97
CA PHE A 179 -11.87 -9.45 1.98
C PHE A 179 -11.33 -8.76 0.72
N ARG A 180 -12.10 -7.83 0.15
CA ARG A 180 -11.71 -7.11 -1.06
C ARG A 180 -10.44 -6.30 -0.88
N THR A 181 -10.31 -5.59 0.23
CA THR A 181 -9.11 -4.79 0.55
C THR A 181 -7.89 -5.69 0.65
N LEU A 182 -7.97 -6.76 1.42
CA LEU A 182 -6.86 -7.69 1.61
C LEU A 182 -6.50 -8.41 0.30
N TYR A 183 -7.50 -8.88 -0.45
CA TYR A 183 -7.32 -9.48 -1.77
C TYR A 183 -6.52 -8.57 -2.71
N GLN A 184 -6.88 -7.28 -2.76
CA GLN A 184 -6.19 -6.30 -3.60
C GLN A 184 -4.77 -6.01 -3.12
N GLN A 185 -4.56 -5.89 -1.82
CA GLN A 185 -3.23 -5.66 -1.24
C GLN A 185 -2.28 -6.84 -1.46
N MET A 186 -2.80 -8.06 -1.40
CA MET A 186 -2.02 -9.27 -1.57
C MET A 186 -1.81 -9.65 -3.03
N MET A 187 -2.47 -8.99 -3.98
CA MET A 187 -2.41 -9.34 -5.40
C MET A 187 -0.96 -9.33 -5.94
N LEU A 188 -0.22 -8.27 -5.72
CA LEU A 188 1.17 -8.17 -6.20
C LEU A 188 2.09 -9.26 -5.59
N PRO A 189 2.18 -9.45 -4.28
CA PRO A 189 3.05 -10.48 -3.70
C PRO A 189 2.66 -11.91 -4.12
N VAL A 190 1.37 -12.22 -4.23
CA VAL A 190 0.93 -13.55 -4.64
C VAL A 190 1.20 -13.81 -6.14
N VAL A 191 0.94 -12.82 -7.01
CA VAL A 191 1.31 -12.90 -8.43
C VAL A 191 2.81 -13.15 -8.59
N LEU A 192 3.65 -12.41 -7.85
CA LEU A 192 5.10 -12.60 -7.90
C LEU A 192 5.51 -14.00 -7.40
N ARG A 193 4.87 -14.49 -6.33
CA ARG A 193 5.13 -15.83 -5.79
C ARG A 193 4.82 -16.93 -6.80
N GLU A 194 3.70 -16.82 -7.51
CA GLU A 194 3.26 -17.84 -8.46
C GLU A 194 3.94 -17.74 -9.83
N THR A 195 4.56 -16.60 -10.15
CA THR A 195 5.19 -16.38 -11.47
C THR A 195 6.71 -16.43 -11.45
N LEU A 196 7.33 -16.09 -10.32
CA LEU A 196 8.79 -16.05 -10.22
C LEU A 196 9.37 -17.40 -9.76
N PRO A 197 10.48 -17.84 -10.35
CA PRO A 197 11.25 -18.97 -9.82
C PRO A 197 11.68 -18.73 -8.37
N THR A 198 11.72 -19.78 -7.56
CA THR A 198 11.99 -19.70 -6.11
C THR A 198 13.27 -18.95 -5.78
N GLY A 199 14.33 -19.10 -6.58
CA GLY A 199 15.60 -18.37 -6.38
C GLY A 199 15.47 -16.86 -6.58
N LEU A 200 14.74 -16.42 -7.61
CA LEU A 200 14.46 -14.99 -7.84
C LEU A 200 13.52 -14.42 -6.78
N LEU A 201 12.54 -15.19 -6.34
CA LEU A 201 11.65 -14.77 -5.25
C LEU A 201 12.44 -14.56 -3.95
N GLY A 202 13.37 -15.47 -3.63
CA GLY A 202 14.25 -15.32 -2.46
C GLY A 202 15.14 -14.07 -2.55
N LEU A 203 15.72 -13.81 -3.71
CA LEU A 203 16.52 -12.60 -3.96
C LEU A 203 15.67 -11.33 -3.81
N LEU A 204 14.45 -11.31 -4.38
CA LEU A 204 13.52 -10.19 -4.25
C LEU A 204 13.13 -9.96 -2.80
N SER A 205 12.83 -11.01 -2.05
CA SER A 205 12.50 -10.93 -0.62
C SER A 205 13.67 -10.35 0.20
N LEU A 206 14.89 -10.80 -0.09
CA LEU A 206 16.09 -10.26 0.55
C LEU A 206 16.26 -8.76 0.23
N LEU A 207 16.09 -8.36 -1.03
CA LEU A 207 16.16 -6.97 -1.43
C LEU A 207 15.10 -6.12 -0.73
N MET A 208 13.88 -6.61 -0.58
CA MET A 208 12.81 -5.91 0.14
C MET A 208 13.16 -5.73 1.62
N ILE A 209 13.67 -6.76 2.28
CA ILE A 209 14.13 -6.66 3.68
C ILE A 209 15.24 -5.64 3.82
N MET A 210 16.25 -5.69 2.95
CA MET A 210 17.36 -4.72 2.97
C MET A 210 16.88 -3.28 2.71
N LEU A 211 15.89 -3.11 1.83
CA LEU A 211 15.29 -1.80 1.55
C LEU A 211 14.57 -1.22 2.77
N VAL A 212 13.80 -2.05 3.47
CA VAL A 212 13.10 -1.64 4.72
C VAL A 212 14.13 -1.23 5.76
N LEU A 213 15.13 -2.08 6.05
CA LEU A 213 16.16 -1.78 7.03
C LEU A 213 16.92 -0.48 6.70
N SER A 214 17.33 -0.31 5.45
CA SER A 214 18.03 0.90 5.00
C SER A 214 17.18 2.17 5.12
N THR A 215 15.88 2.06 4.90
CA THR A 215 14.95 3.21 4.99
C THR A 215 14.72 3.60 6.45
N ASP A 216 14.56 2.63 7.34
CA ASP A 216 14.28 2.89 8.76
C ASP A 216 15.50 3.49 9.46
N ASP A 217 16.70 3.00 9.19
CA ASP A 217 17.94 3.58 9.74
C ASP A 217 18.06 5.07 9.40
N SER A 218 17.81 5.43 8.15
CA SER A 218 17.86 6.82 7.70
C SER A 218 16.80 7.69 8.36
N ARG A 219 15.61 7.16 8.58
CA ARG A 219 14.50 7.88 9.25
C ARG A 219 14.77 8.10 10.72
N ILE A 220 15.24 7.07 11.41
CA ILE A 220 15.62 7.15 12.84
C ILE A 220 16.74 8.18 13.02
N PHE A 221 17.75 8.14 12.17
CA PHE A 221 18.84 9.10 12.23
C PHE A 221 18.37 10.54 12.00
N ASN A 222 17.57 10.79 10.96
CA ASN A 222 17.07 12.13 10.67
C ASN A 222 16.16 12.68 11.78
N ALA A 223 15.23 11.86 12.30
CA ALA A 223 14.37 12.25 13.40
C ALA A 223 15.17 12.57 14.65
N SER A 224 16.18 11.76 14.95
CA SER A 224 17.07 11.95 16.10
C SER A 224 17.92 13.22 15.97
N ALA A 225 18.43 13.49 14.78
CA ALA A 225 19.19 14.71 14.49
C ALA A 225 18.30 15.96 14.64
N THR A 226 17.09 15.92 14.11
CA THR A 226 16.12 17.01 14.24
C THR A 226 15.75 17.27 15.71
N ILE A 227 15.46 16.24 16.49
CA ILE A 227 15.18 16.38 17.92
C ILE A 227 16.38 16.99 18.66
N LEU A 228 17.58 16.54 18.35
CA LEU A 228 18.78 17.05 18.99
C LEU A 228 19.05 18.52 18.62
N GLN A 229 18.94 18.87 17.34
CA GLN A 229 19.27 20.20 16.84
C GLN A 229 18.18 21.22 17.12
N ASP A 230 16.90 20.88 16.89
CA ASP A 230 15.82 21.84 16.93
C ASP A 230 15.10 21.91 18.30
N VAL A 231 15.21 20.86 19.11
CA VAL A 231 14.57 20.81 20.42
C VAL A 231 15.60 20.93 21.55
N ILE A 232 16.60 20.06 21.57
CA ILE A 232 17.52 19.95 22.71
C ILE A 232 18.57 21.08 22.69
N MET A 233 19.16 21.39 21.53
CA MET A 233 20.20 22.41 21.45
C MET A 233 19.70 23.83 21.78
N PRO A 234 18.54 24.30 21.31
CA PRO A 234 18.02 25.63 21.66
C PRO A 234 17.68 25.81 23.14
N LEU A 235 17.34 24.72 23.84
CA LEU A 235 17.03 24.77 25.28
C LEU A 235 18.30 24.92 26.15
N ARG A 236 19.50 24.82 25.56
CA ARG A 236 20.75 24.90 26.30
C ARG A 236 21.45 26.24 26.09
N LYS A 237 22.03 26.75 27.18
CA LYS A 237 22.84 27.97 27.17
C LYS A 237 24.31 27.74 26.70
N LYS A 238 24.78 26.49 26.68
CA LYS A 238 26.16 26.15 26.28
C LYS A 238 26.18 25.11 25.15
N PRO A 239 27.04 25.29 24.13
CA PRO A 239 27.17 24.33 23.03
C PRO A 239 27.69 22.97 23.54
N PHE A 240 27.39 21.90 22.81
CA PHE A 240 27.92 20.56 23.08
C PHE A 240 29.35 20.45 22.62
N THR A 241 30.17 19.72 23.36
CA THR A 241 31.44 19.21 22.80
C THR A 241 31.13 18.13 21.76
N PRO A 242 32.03 17.86 20.79
CA PRO A 242 31.77 16.84 19.75
C PRO A 242 31.42 15.46 20.32
N ARG A 243 32.05 15.06 21.40
CA ARG A 243 31.76 13.77 22.08
C ARG A 243 30.39 13.77 22.73
N GLN A 244 29.99 14.87 23.36
CA GLN A 244 28.67 15.01 23.96
C GLN A 244 27.57 15.02 22.88
N HIS A 245 27.83 15.67 21.75
CA HIS A 245 26.90 15.69 20.64
C HIS A 245 26.63 14.28 20.09
N LEU A 246 27.68 13.49 19.83
CA LEU A 246 27.55 12.11 19.37
C LEU A 246 26.83 11.20 20.41
N LEU A 247 27.15 11.36 21.69
CA LEU A 247 26.48 10.58 22.73
C LEU A 247 24.98 10.89 22.78
N ARG A 248 24.63 12.18 22.73
CA ARG A 248 23.22 12.63 22.75
C ARG A 248 22.48 12.19 21.48
N LEU A 249 23.10 12.26 20.32
CA LEU A 249 22.53 11.76 19.08
C LEU A 249 22.20 10.26 19.18
N ARG A 250 23.13 9.44 19.70
CA ARG A 250 22.88 8.02 19.94
C ARG A 250 21.73 7.77 20.92
N LEU A 251 21.67 8.54 22.01
CA LEU A 251 20.56 8.42 22.96
C LEU A 251 19.21 8.81 22.35
N CYS A 252 19.17 9.87 21.53
CA CYS A 252 17.97 10.23 20.76
C CYS A 252 17.60 9.13 19.76
N SER A 253 18.56 8.52 19.09
CA SER A 253 18.29 7.42 18.14
C SER A 253 17.69 6.21 18.83
N VAL A 254 18.19 5.84 20.01
CA VAL A 254 17.58 4.77 20.82
C VAL A 254 16.17 5.14 21.26
N GLY A 255 15.93 6.40 21.67
CA GLY A 255 14.63 6.84 22.09
C GLY A 255 13.59 7.00 20.95
N VAL A 256 14.04 7.12 19.71
CA VAL A 256 13.17 7.17 18.52
C VAL A 256 12.90 5.77 17.97
N ALA A 257 13.83 4.83 18.14
CA ALA A 257 13.72 3.47 17.64
C ALA A 257 12.88 2.53 18.53
N GLY A 258 12.76 2.85 19.83
CA GLY A 258 12.01 2.07 20.83
C GLY A 258 10.73 2.73 21.26
#